data_f6f48e2b5e5eb2d360df66c0234add17
#
_entry.id   f6f48e2b5e5eb2d360df66c0234add17
#
_cell.length_a   1.000
_cell.length_b   1.000
_cell.length_c   1.000
_cell.angle_alpha   90.00
_cell.angle_beta   90.00
_cell.angle_gamma   90.00
#
_symmetry.space_group_name_H-M   'P 1'
#
loop_
_entity.id
_entity.type
_entity.pdbx_description
1 polymer ?
#
loop_
_entity_poly.entity_id
_entity_poly.type
_entity_poly.pdbx_seq_one_letter_code
_entity_poly.pdbx_strand_id
1 'polypeptide(L)'
;MTKPIIYCDMDGVLADFKTGAQRTTGMSINKWMNIPSSREKWALIKAKKDFWSTLPWMPGGRQLWSYLSKFDPHILSAYVEESYDPNCIPGKTQWLRKNAGMSSRSKINLVRRKEKKLFARKGNPSILIDDYEKNIKEFINAGGTGIHHTNTSKTIAQLKRLGF
;
A
#
# COMPACT_ATOMS: atom_id res chain seq x y z
N MET A 1 -13.68 21.64 -11.42
CA MET A 1 -12.70 21.68 -10.31
C MET A 1 -12.32 20.29 -9.88
N THR A 2 -11.02 20.04 -9.79
CA THR A 2 -10.48 18.77 -9.31
C THR A 2 -10.58 18.72 -7.80
N LYS A 3 -11.17 17.64 -7.28
CA LYS A 3 -11.34 17.46 -5.83
C LYS A 3 -10.05 16.90 -5.22
N PRO A 4 -9.86 17.04 -3.89
CA PRO A 4 -8.81 16.32 -3.19
C PRO A 4 -8.99 14.81 -3.38
N ILE A 5 -7.87 14.10 -3.53
CA ILE A 5 -7.85 12.63 -3.56
C ILE A 5 -6.81 12.16 -2.55
N ILE A 6 -7.21 11.28 -1.66
CA ILE A 6 -6.30 10.62 -0.72
C ILE A 6 -5.99 9.23 -1.28
N TYR A 7 -4.71 9.00 -1.57
CA TYR A 7 -4.18 7.71 -1.99
C TYR A 7 -3.51 7.04 -0.79
N CYS A 8 -3.94 5.83 -0.48
CA CYS A 8 -3.39 5.05 0.62
C CYS A 8 -2.67 3.81 0.07
N ASP A 9 -1.42 3.61 0.49
CA ASP A 9 -0.69 2.38 0.22
C ASP A 9 -1.27 1.22 1.04
N MET A 10 -0.96 -0.01 0.65
CA MET A 10 -1.40 -1.20 1.36
C MET A 10 -0.31 -1.74 2.28
N ASP A 11 0.78 -2.23 1.70
CA ASP A 11 1.85 -2.91 2.46
C ASP A 11 2.56 -1.93 3.38
N GLY A 12 2.59 -2.25 4.67
CA GLY A 12 3.21 -1.39 5.68
C GLY A 12 2.33 -0.25 6.18
N VAL A 13 1.14 -0.07 5.60
CA VAL A 13 0.16 0.94 6.02
C VAL A 13 -1.13 0.27 6.51
N LEU A 14 -1.75 -0.53 5.67
CA LEU A 14 -2.97 -1.28 5.98
C LEU A 14 -2.68 -2.75 6.22
N ALA A 15 -1.92 -3.39 5.34
CA ALA A 15 -1.60 -4.81 5.39
C ALA A 15 -0.18 -5.04 5.91
N ASP A 16 -0.02 -5.99 6.81
CA ASP A 16 1.27 -6.29 7.44
C ASP A 16 2.06 -7.32 6.62
N PHE A 17 2.68 -6.84 5.56
CA PHE A 17 3.51 -7.65 4.68
C PHE A 17 4.67 -8.30 5.43
N LYS A 18 5.36 -7.56 6.29
CA LYS A 18 6.53 -8.08 7.01
C LYS A 18 6.19 -9.28 7.86
N THR A 19 5.14 -9.21 8.64
CA THR A 19 4.67 -10.33 9.46
C THR A 19 4.27 -11.52 8.59
N GLY A 20 3.53 -11.28 7.51
CA GLY A 20 3.14 -12.33 6.59
C GLY A 20 4.33 -13.00 5.93
N ALA A 21 5.31 -12.21 5.48
CA ALA A 21 6.53 -12.73 4.87
C ALA A 21 7.36 -13.56 5.85
N GLN A 22 7.55 -13.08 7.07
CA GLN A 22 8.29 -13.82 8.11
C GLN A 22 7.62 -15.15 8.45
N ARG A 23 6.31 -15.16 8.59
CA ARG A 23 5.55 -16.39 8.86
C ARG A 23 5.64 -17.39 7.72
N THR A 24 5.56 -16.91 6.48
CA THR A 24 5.56 -17.76 5.28
C THR A 24 6.96 -18.30 4.95
N THR A 25 7.98 -17.47 5.07
CA THR A 25 9.35 -17.85 4.68
C THR A 25 10.17 -18.44 5.82
N GLY A 26 9.76 -18.22 7.07
CA GLY A 26 10.54 -18.59 8.25
C GLY A 26 11.80 -17.75 8.44
N MET A 27 11.95 -16.66 7.68
CA MET A 27 13.11 -15.77 7.72
C MET A 27 12.73 -14.42 8.31
N SER A 28 13.73 -13.73 8.91
CA SER A 28 13.54 -12.29 9.21
C SER A 28 13.36 -11.53 7.90
N ILE A 29 12.67 -10.39 7.98
CA ILE A 29 12.42 -9.58 6.77
C ILE A 29 13.74 -9.13 6.12
N ASN A 30 14.73 -8.78 6.91
CA ASN A 30 16.03 -8.36 6.37
C ASN A 30 16.73 -9.50 5.63
N LYS A 31 16.69 -10.72 6.17
CA LYS A 31 17.27 -11.88 5.52
C LYS A 31 16.58 -12.19 4.20
N TRP A 32 15.24 -12.13 4.19
CA TRP A 32 14.48 -12.36 2.97
C TRP A 32 14.76 -11.28 1.91
N MET A 33 14.80 -10.02 2.30
CA MET A 33 15.07 -8.91 1.39
C MET A 33 16.46 -8.97 0.77
N ASN A 34 17.43 -9.58 1.46
CA ASN A 34 18.80 -9.70 0.98
C ASN A 34 19.03 -10.90 0.08
N ILE A 35 18.01 -11.70 -0.24
CA ILE A 35 18.14 -12.78 -1.23
C ILE A 35 18.43 -12.11 -2.58
N PRO A 36 19.58 -12.43 -3.24
CA PRO A 36 20.01 -11.70 -4.44
C PRO A 36 19.09 -11.87 -5.63
N SER A 37 18.60 -13.10 -5.85
CA SER A 37 17.73 -13.41 -6.98
C SER A 37 16.27 -13.04 -6.64
N SER A 38 15.69 -12.14 -7.42
CA SER A 38 14.27 -11.80 -7.27
C SER A 38 13.37 -13.02 -7.46
N ARG A 39 13.73 -13.89 -8.39
CA ARG A 39 12.96 -15.12 -8.64
C ARG A 39 12.97 -16.03 -7.41
N GLU A 40 14.12 -16.24 -6.80
CA GLU A 40 14.23 -17.06 -5.57
C GLU A 40 13.54 -16.42 -4.39
N LYS A 41 13.72 -15.12 -4.24
CA LYS A 41 13.06 -14.35 -3.16
C LYS A 41 11.54 -14.48 -3.22
N TRP A 42 10.95 -14.24 -4.37
CA TRP A 42 9.50 -14.30 -4.53
C TRP A 42 8.95 -15.73 -4.62
N ALA A 43 9.77 -16.72 -4.99
CA ALA A 43 9.34 -18.11 -5.07
C ALA A 43 8.77 -18.63 -3.74
N LEU A 44 9.36 -18.21 -2.62
CA LEU A 44 8.89 -18.60 -1.29
C LEU A 44 7.50 -18.07 -0.99
N ILE A 45 7.20 -16.87 -1.42
CA ILE A 45 5.89 -16.24 -1.23
C ILE A 45 4.88 -16.78 -2.25
N LYS A 46 5.30 -16.95 -3.50
CA LYS A 46 4.48 -17.53 -4.57
C LYS A 46 3.95 -18.92 -4.21
N ALA A 47 4.73 -19.70 -3.47
CA ALA A 47 4.34 -21.04 -3.05
C ALA A 47 3.09 -21.05 -2.16
N LYS A 48 2.80 -19.94 -1.47
CA LYS A 48 1.59 -19.74 -0.69
C LYS A 48 0.60 -18.92 -1.51
N LYS A 49 -0.31 -19.60 -2.21
CA LYS A 49 -1.24 -18.97 -3.17
C LYS A 49 -2.11 -17.88 -2.55
N ASP A 50 -2.51 -18.02 -1.30
CA ASP A 50 -3.35 -17.07 -0.58
C ASP A 50 -2.55 -16.08 0.27
N PHE A 51 -1.24 -15.94 0.02
CA PHE A 51 -0.37 -15.06 0.79
C PHE A 51 -0.94 -13.63 0.87
N TRP A 52 -1.20 -13.03 -0.28
CA TRP A 52 -1.65 -11.63 -0.34
C TRP A 52 -3.04 -11.41 0.23
N SER A 53 -3.94 -12.36 -0.01
CA SER A 53 -5.33 -12.24 0.44
C SER A 53 -5.51 -12.49 1.94
N THR A 54 -4.53 -13.10 2.60
CA THR A 54 -4.60 -13.46 4.03
C THR A 54 -3.65 -12.66 4.92
N LEU A 55 -3.03 -11.61 4.40
CA LEU A 55 -2.17 -10.74 5.21
C LEU A 55 -2.97 -10.16 6.39
N PRO A 56 -2.37 -10.11 7.59
CA PRO A 56 -3.03 -9.44 8.71
C PRO A 56 -3.04 -7.93 8.51
N TRP A 57 -3.92 -7.25 9.24
CA TRP A 57 -3.86 -5.81 9.31
C TRP A 57 -2.58 -5.33 9.99
N MET A 58 -2.05 -4.20 9.54
CA MET A 58 -1.05 -3.48 10.32
C MET A 58 -1.66 -3.03 11.65
N PRO A 59 -0.85 -2.95 12.72
CA PRO A 59 -1.29 -2.28 13.95
C PRO A 59 -1.81 -0.88 13.64
N GLY A 60 -3.04 -0.59 14.04
CA GLY A 60 -3.69 0.68 13.73
C GLY A 60 -4.23 0.82 12.31
N GLY A 61 -4.02 -0.17 11.44
CA GLY A 61 -4.48 -0.11 10.05
C GLY A 61 -5.99 -0.02 9.91
N ARG A 62 -6.75 -0.77 10.70
CA ARG A 62 -8.23 -0.68 10.72
C ARG A 62 -8.70 0.70 11.13
N GLN A 63 -8.09 1.28 12.15
CA GLN A 63 -8.41 2.62 12.64
C GLN A 63 -8.14 3.66 11.56
N LEU A 64 -7.00 3.56 10.89
CA LEU A 64 -6.66 4.46 9.79
C LEU A 64 -7.67 4.34 8.65
N TRP A 65 -7.98 3.13 8.22
CA TRP A 65 -8.95 2.92 7.14
C TRP A 65 -10.34 3.44 7.48
N SER A 66 -10.77 3.20 8.72
CA SER A 66 -12.04 3.75 9.20
C SER A 66 -12.08 5.28 9.11
N TYR A 67 -10.99 5.93 9.51
CA TYR A 67 -10.87 7.39 9.39
C TYR A 67 -10.89 7.85 7.94
N LEU A 68 -10.10 7.23 7.07
CA LEU A 68 -10.00 7.57 5.65
C LEU A 68 -11.32 7.36 4.91
N SER A 69 -12.11 6.37 5.32
CA SER A 69 -13.37 6.03 4.65
C SER A 69 -14.38 7.18 4.60
N LYS A 70 -14.22 8.17 5.47
CA LYS A 70 -15.05 9.39 5.46
C LYS A 70 -14.75 10.28 4.25
N PHE A 71 -13.62 10.09 3.59
CA PHE A 71 -13.09 10.99 2.55
C PHE A 71 -12.94 10.32 1.19
N ASP A 72 -13.64 9.20 0.98
CA ASP A 72 -13.64 8.48 -0.29
C ASP A 72 -12.22 8.14 -0.79
N PRO A 73 -11.43 7.37 -0.01
CA PRO A 73 -10.03 7.14 -0.30
C PRO A 73 -9.83 6.23 -1.51
N HIS A 74 -8.70 6.40 -2.17
CA HIS A 74 -8.20 5.51 -3.23
C HIS A 74 -7.04 4.68 -2.70
N ILE A 75 -6.87 3.49 -3.23
CA ILE A 75 -5.69 2.66 -2.99
C ILE A 75 -4.65 2.96 -4.07
N LEU A 76 -3.40 3.08 -3.66
CA LEU A 76 -2.26 3.21 -4.58
C LEU A 76 -1.13 2.34 -4.04
N SER A 77 -1.01 1.13 -4.58
CA SER A 77 -0.10 0.10 -4.09
C SER A 77 0.72 -0.50 -5.23
N ALA A 78 1.96 -0.84 -4.94
CA ALA A 78 2.81 -1.52 -5.91
C ALA A 78 2.49 -3.01 -5.95
N TYR A 79 2.48 -3.57 -7.16
CA TYR A 79 2.34 -5.01 -7.34
C TYR A 79 3.68 -5.66 -7.68
N VAL A 80 3.78 -6.95 -7.39
CA VAL A 80 4.89 -7.79 -7.83
C VAL A 80 4.60 -8.26 -9.26
N GLU A 81 5.61 -8.24 -10.12
CA GLU A 81 5.47 -8.68 -11.51
C GLU A 81 4.90 -10.10 -11.58
N GLU A 82 4.00 -10.32 -12.53
CA GLU A 82 3.32 -11.60 -12.69
C GLU A 82 4.29 -12.76 -12.89
N SER A 83 5.41 -12.50 -13.56
CA SER A 83 6.47 -13.50 -13.76
C SER A 83 7.10 -13.98 -12.45
N TYR A 84 7.04 -13.19 -11.39
CA TYR A 84 7.54 -13.57 -10.07
C TYR A 84 6.43 -14.10 -9.16
N ASP A 85 5.26 -13.50 -9.18
CA ASP A 85 4.12 -13.95 -8.39
C ASP A 85 2.78 -13.55 -9.03
N PRO A 86 2.12 -14.46 -9.75
CA PRO A 86 0.83 -14.18 -10.37
C PRO A 86 -0.31 -14.00 -9.36
N ASN A 87 -0.09 -14.31 -8.08
CA ASN A 87 -1.11 -14.21 -7.05
C ASN A 87 -1.22 -12.80 -6.45
N CYS A 88 -0.26 -11.90 -6.74
CA CYS A 88 -0.18 -10.60 -6.08
C CYS A 88 -1.41 -9.72 -6.37
N ILE A 89 -1.68 -9.44 -7.64
CA ILE A 89 -2.81 -8.58 -8.02
C ILE A 89 -4.15 -9.17 -7.59
N PRO A 90 -4.48 -10.44 -7.89
CA PRO A 90 -5.74 -11.02 -7.42
C PRO A 90 -5.85 -11.04 -5.90
N GLY A 91 -4.75 -11.37 -5.22
CA GLY A 91 -4.72 -11.46 -3.76
C GLY A 91 -4.95 -10.11 -3.08
N LYS A 92 -4.27 -9.06 -3.55
CA LYS A 92 -4.48 -7.70 -3.04
C LYS A 92 -5.91 -7.22 -3.29
N THR A 93 -6.45 -7.48 -4.46
CA THR A 93 -7.83 -7.13 -4.79
C THR A 93 -8.82 -7.83 -3.85
N GLN A 94 -8.61 -9.12 -3.58
CA GLN A 94 -9.44 -9.89 -2.67
C GLN A 94 -9.31 -9.38 -1.22
N TRP A 95 -8.09 -9.06 -0.80
CA TRP A 95 -7.86 -8.48 0.53
C TRP A 95 -8.65 -7.19 0.74
N LEU A 96 -8.63 -6.31 -0.25
CA LEU A 96 -9.36 -5.02 -0.21
C LEU A 96 -10.86 -5.23 -0.14
N ARG A 97 -11.37 -6.16 -0.92
CA ARG A 97 -12.81 -6.50 -0.89
C ARG A 97 -13.24 -7.03 0.46
N LYS A 98 -12.48 -7.98 0.99
CA LYS A 98 -12.81 -8.68 2.24
C LYS A 98 -12.59 -7.79 3.47
N ASN A 99 -11.48 -7.07 3.53
CA ASN A 99 -11.06 -6.35 4.74
C ASN A 99 -11.43 -4.88 4.73
N ALA A 100 -11.30 -4.23 3.59
CA ALA A 100 -11.55 -2.79 3.45
C ALA A 100 -12.93 -2.46 2.85
N GLY A 101 -13.70 -3.46 2.46
CA GLY A 101 -15.01 -3.24 1.83
C GLY A 101 -14.91 -2.51 0.49
N MET A 102 -13.75 -2.58 -0.18
CA MET A 102 -13.49 -1.83 -1.40
C MET A 102 -13.49 -2.75 -2.61
N SER A 103 -14.39 -2.50 -3.57
CA SER A 103 -14.50 -3.27 -4.79
C SER A 103 -14.50 -2.41 -6.06
N SER A 104 -14.52 -1.10 -5.93
CA SER A 104 -14.52 -0.17 -7.06
C SER A 104 -13.16 -0.16 -7.75
N ARG A 105 -13.11 -0.65 -8.99
CA ARG A 105 -11.88 -0.69 -9.78
C ARG A 105 -11.28 0.70 -10.04
N SER A 106 -12.12 1.72 -10.12
CA SER A 106 -11.66 3.09 -10.34
C SER A 106 -10.90 3.67 -9.15
N LYS A 107 -11.02 3.06 -7.98
CA LYS A 107 -10.37 3.50 -6.74
C LYS A 107 -9.25 2.58 -6.28
N ILE A 108 -9.04 1.47 -6.97
CA ILE A 108 -7.97 0.51 -6.68
C ILE A 108 -6.91 0.66 -7.76
N ASN A 109 -5.78 1.24 -7.40
CA ASN A 109 -4.67 1.47 -8.31
C ASN A 109 -3.50 0.59 -7.89
N LEU A 110 -3.37 -0.57 -8.54
CA LEU A 110 -2.24 -1.47 -8.38
C LEU A 110 -1.30 -1.21 -9.55
N VAL A 111 -0.15 -0.64 -9.25
CA VAL A 111 0.78 -0.11 -10.26
C VAL A 111 2.20 -0.56 -9.94
N ARG A 112 3.14 -0.25 -10.82
CA ARG A 112 4.55 -0.39 -10.49
C ARG A 112 4.97 0.72 -9.53
N ARG A 113 5.92 0.43 -8.63
CA ARG A 113 6.36 1.41 -7.64
C ARG A 113 6.67 2.78 -8.26
N LYS A 114 7.37 2.78 -9.38
CA LYS A 114 7.78 4.02 -10.07
C LYS A 114 6.61 4.82 -10.63
N GLU A 115 5.46 4.18 -10.84
CA GLU A 115 4.28 4.81 -11.41
C GLU A 115 3.44 5.56 -10.38
N LYS A 116 3.70 5.38 -9.08
CA LYS A 116 2.94 6.07 -8.02
C LYS A 116 2.96 7.59 -8.20
N LYS A 117 4.09 8.15 -8.60
CA LYS A 117 4.23 9.60 -8.82
C LYS A 117 3.33 10.15 -9.91
N LEU A 118 2.83 9.31 -10.82
CA LEU A 118 1.91 9.74 -11.88
C LEU A 118 0.56 10.19 -11.35
N PHE A 119 0.25 9.85 -10.10
CA PHE A 119 -1.01 10.22 -9.44
C PHE A 119 -0.92 11.54 -8.69
N ALA A 120 0.25 12.17 -8.65
CA ALA A 120 0.52 13.34 -7.83
C ALA A 120 -0.34 14.56 -8.18
N ARG A 121 -0.88 14.63 -9.40
CA ARG A 121 -1.69 15.76 -9.86
C ARG A 121 -3.11 15.38 -10.27
N LYS A 122 -3.55 14.16 -9.97
CA LYS A 122 -4.91 13.72 -10.32
C LYS A 122 -5.97 14.35 -9.43
N GLY A 123 -5.62 14.65 -8.19
CA GLY A 123 -6.45 15.41 -7.26
C GLY A 123 -5.87 16.80 -7.02
N ASN A 124 -6.64 17.63 -6.34
CA ASN A 124 -6.19 18.96 -5.92
C ASN A 124 -6.61 19.21 -4.46
N PRO A 125 -5.72 18.90 -3.49
CA PRO A 125 -4.44 18.19 -3.68
C PRO A 125 -4.61 16.70 -3.90
N SER A 126 -3.57 16.03 -4.44
CA SER A 126 -3.39 14.61 -4.31
C SER A 126 -2.51 14.33 -3.10
N ILE A 127 -2.94 13.45 -2.20
CA ILE A 127 -2.23 13.10 -0.97
C ILE A 127 -1.85 11.62 -1.04
N LEU A 128 -0.58 11.30 -0.84
CA LEU A 128 -0.12 9.91 -0.73
C LEU A 128 0.27 9.60 0.70
N ILE A 129 -0.34 8.54 1.26
CA ILE A 129 0.05 7.95 2.54
C ILE A 129 0.82 6.67 2.23
N ASP A 130 2.10 6.64 2.56
CA ASP A 130 3.01 5.55 2.22
C ASP A 130 4.08 5.43 3.30
N ASP A 131 4.50 4.21 3.62
CA ASP A 131 5.53 3.96 4.61
C ASP A 131 6.95 4.03 4.01
N TYR A 132 7.07 4.08 2.70
CA TYR A 132 8.36 4.14 2.01
C TYR A 132 8.71 5.58 1.65
N GLU A 133 9.73 6.11 2.31
CA GLU A 133 10.13 7.51 2.15
C GLU A 133 10.43 7.90 0.70
N LYS A 134 11.06 7.01 -0.06
CA LYS A 134 11.36 7.25 -1.47
C LYS A 134 10.11 7.53 -2.30
N ASN A 135 9.03 6.77 -2.05
CA ASN A 135 7.76 6.99 -2.73
C ASN A 135 7.18 8.37 -2.40
N ILE A 136 7.28 8.77 -1.14
CA ILE A 136 6.81 10.08 -0.68
C ILE A 136 7.58 11.20 -1.37
N LYS A 137 8.91 11.11 -1.42
CA LYS A 137 9.76 12.11 -2.06
C LYS A 137 9.45 12.25 -3.56
N GLU A 138 9.32 11.13 -4.27
CA GLU A 138 8.98 11.13 -5.69
C GLU A 138 7.60 11.75 -5.94
N PHE A 139 6.64 11.44 -5.08
CA PHE A 139 5.28 11.98 -5.19
C PHE A 139 5.24 13.50 -4.98
N ILE A 140 5.95 13.99 -3.96
CA ILE A 140 6.06 15.43 -3.68
C ILE A 140 6.76 16.13 -4.83
N ASN A 141 7.86 15.58 -5.34
CA ASN A 141 8.59 16.16 -6.47
C ASN A 141 7.74 16.24 -7.73
N ALA A 142 6.78 15.36 -7.89
CA ALA A 142 5.85 15.36 -9.02
C ALA A 142 4.65 16.31 -8.81
N GLY A 143 4.57 17.02 -7.68
CA GLY A 143 3.55 18.02 -7.39
C GLY A 143 2.46 17.60 -6.43
N GLY A 144 2.57 16.43 -5.83
CA GLY A 144 1.63 15.92 -4.83
C GLY A 144 2.01 16.32 -3.41
N THR A 145 1.15 15.94 -2.46
CA THR A 145 1.39 16.07 -1.02
C THR A 145 1.67 14.67 -0.46
N GLY A 146 2.69 14.53 0.37
CA GLY A 146 3.07 13.24 0.93
C GLY A 146 2.93 13.20 2.45
N ILE A 147 2.44 12.07 2.96
CA ILE A 147 2.46 11.75 4.38
C ILE A 147 3.28 10.48 4.54
N HIS A 148 4.46 10.60 5.11
CA HIS A 148 5.29 9.43 5.44
C HIS A 148 4.67 8.72 6.65
N HIS A 149 4.04 7.59 6.40
CA HIS A 149 3.33 6.83 7.42
C HIS A 149 4.30 6.11 8.35
N THR A 150 4.29 6.43 9.62
CA THR A 150 5.05 5.74 10.67
C THR A 150 4.12 5.08 11.70
N ASN A 151 3.00 5.71 12.00
CA ASN A 151 1.91 5.13 12.79
C ASN A 151 0.60 5.88 12.50
N THR A 152 -0.50 5.26 12.89
CA THR A 152 -1.84 5.77 12.61
C THR A 152 -2.10 7.14 13.23
N SER A 153 -1.72 7.34 14.49
CA SER A 153 -1.98 8.61 15.18
C SER A 153 -1.32 9.80 14.50
N LYS A 154 -0.06 9.63 14.09
CA LYS A 154 0.69 10.69 13.38
C LYS A 154 0.11 10.97 12.01
N THR A 155 -0.29 9.94 11.28
CA THR A 155 -0.90 10.09 9.96
C THR A 155 -2.23 10.84 10.05
N ILE A 156 -3.08 10.48 11.00
CA ILE A 156 -4.36 11.16 11.22
C ILE A 156 -4.12 12.63 11.60
N ALA A 157 -3.14 12.90 12.48
CA ALA A 157 -2.81 14.27 12.86
C ALA A 157 -2.39 15.11 11.66
N GLN A 158 -1.59 14.55 10.75
CA GLN A 158 -1.18 15.24 9.53
C GLN A 158 -2.35 15.48 8.58
N LEU A 159 -3.26 14.52 8.45
CA LEU A 159 -4.49 14.68 7.66
C LEU A 159 -5.35 15.82 8.20
N LYS A 160 -5.51 15.90 9.52
CA LYS A 160 -6.26 16.99 10.15
C LYS A 160 -5.66 18.36 9.86
N ARG A 161 -4.33 18.47 9.87
CA ARG A 161 -3.64 19.72 9.51
C ARG A 161 -3.89 20.12 8.05
N LEU A 162 -4.14 19.15 7.18
CA LEU A 162 -4.46 19.38 5.77
C LEU A 162 -5.95 19.64 5.53
N GLY A 163 -6.77 19.62 6.58
CA GLY A 163 -8.20 19.90 6.48
C GLY A 163 -9.10 18.67 6.40
N PHE A 164 -8.58 17.50 6.76
CA PHE A 164 -9.35 16.24 6.73
C PHE A 164 -9.64 15.68 8.11
#